data_2a9efcb21d17b7535a4a381adcc0480f
#
_entry.id   2a9efcb21d17b7535a4a381adcc0480f
#
_cell.length_a   1.000
_cell.length_b   1.000
_cell.length_c   1.000
_cell.angle_alpha   90.00
_cell.angle_beta   90.00
_cell.angle_gamma   90.00
#
_symmetry.space_group_name_H-M   'P 1'
#
loop_
_entity.id
_entity.type
_entity.pdbx_description
1 polymer ?
#
loop_
_entity_poly.entity_id
_entity_poly.type
_entity_poly.pdbx_seq_one_letter_code
_entity_poly.pdbx_strand_id
1 'polypeptide(L)'
;MATDKTAFHAVSLSGGKDSTAMLLLMIERGLPIDAVLTADTGMEFPEMYEHLDKVERVLLRERGLHLTWLRHEKGFEWLMFNQPKQKEKTRQLRDKLGVPNYGNGWPGIRVRWCTGQLKTHLIEKKVNQIKQEHHALHYIGIAADERQRMKNLQYPLIDWKITEKQALQICYDRGFDWNGLYKLYHRCSCWCCPFQSIENLKTLRRHHPDLWQHLLQMDERALAQFGNTPLGHFREDWTVAQLDQRFDAEDRQMSLFEM
;
A
#
# COMPACT_ATOMS: atom_id res chain seq x y z
N MET A 1 19.34 -7.10 20.24
CA MET A 1 19.38 -5.63 20.16
C MET A 1 19.43 -5.04 21.56
N ALA A 2 20.44 -4.24 21.89
CA ALA A 2 20.36 -3.36 23.05
C ALA A 2 19.41 -2.20 22.65
N THR A 3 18.27 -2.08 23.34
CA THR A 3 17.32 -1.01 23.06
C THR A 3 17.74 0.22 23.84
N ASP A 4 17.97 1.33 23.13
CA ASP A 4 18.16 2.64 23.77
C ASP A 4 16.83 3.09 24.36
N LYS A 5 16.65 2.89 25.67
CA LYS A 5 15.41 3.23 26.38
C LYS A 5 15.15 4.74 26.47
N THR A 6 16.12 5.57 26.10
CA THR A 6 15.99 7.04 26.10
C THR A 6 15.48 7.57 24.75
N ALA A 7 15.53 6.75 23.70
CA ALA A 7 15.03 7.10 22.38
C ALA A 7 13.49 6.97 22.28
N PHE A 8 12.87 7.75 21.42
CA PHE A 8 11.49 7.58 21.01
C PHE A 8 11.38 6.51 19.91
N HIS A 9 10.55 5.50 20.11
CA HIS A 9 10.42 4.32 19.25
C HIS A 9 9.19 4.42 18.35
N ALA A 10 9.38 4.87 17.10
CA ALA A 10 8.32 4.97 16.10
C ALA A 10 8.30 3.73 15.20
N VAL A 11 7.18 3.03 15.12
CA VAL A 11 6.99 1.82 14.31
C VAL A 11 6.10 2.12 13.13
N SER A 12 6.54 1.84 11.90
CA SER A 12 5.69 1.89 10.71
C SER A 12 4.94 0.58 10.52
N LEU A 13 3.62 0.67 10.50
CA LEU A 13 2.70 -0.43 10.25
C LEU A 13 1.97 -0.19 8.92
N SER A 14 2.26 -1.00 7.90
CA SER A 14 1.55 -0.95 6.61
C SER A 14 0.32 -1.85 6.56
N GLY A 15 0.08 -2.65 7.60
CA GLY A 15 -0.96 -3.69 7.63
C GLY A 15 -0.56 -4.99 6.91
N GLY A 16 0.50 -5.00 6.11
CA GLY A 16 1.01 -6.22 5.47
C GLY A 16 1.70 -7.17 6.46
N LYS A 17 1.88 -8.44 6.06
CA LYS A 17 2.40 -9.53 6.89
C LYS A 17 3.69 -9.19 7.64
N ASP A 18 4.64 -8.54 6.97
CA ASP A 18 5.96 -8.27 7.56
C ASP A 18 5.88 -7.20 8.65
N SER A 19 5.18 -6.10 8.40
CA SER A 19 5.01 -5.04 9.40
C SER A 19 4.14 -5.48 10.58
N THR A 20 3.15 -6.34 10.34
CA THR A 20 2.32 -6.93 11.39
C THR A 20 3.13 -7.89 12.25
N ALA A 21 3.87 -8.84 11.64
CA ALA A 21 4.74 -9.76 12.37
C ALA A 21 5.78 -9.01 13.20
N MET A 22 6.41 -7.97 12.64
CA MET A 22 7.36 -7.13 13.36
C MET A 22 6.73 -6.52 14.61
N LEU A 23 5.57 -5.86 14.47
CA LEU A 23 4.88 -5.22 15.60
C LEU A 23 4.49 -6.22 16.68
N LEU A 24 3.90 -7.37 16.31
CA LEU A 24 3.50 -8.42 17.26
C LEU A 24 4.71 -8.96 18.04
N LEU A 25 5.81 -9.24 17.36
CA LEU A 25 7.04 -9.70 18.00
C LEU A 25 7.71 -8.63 18.86
N MET A 26 7.63 -7.35 18.49
CA MET A 26 8.09 -6.25 19.34
C MET A 26 7.27 -6.19 20.63
N ILE A 27 5.95 -6.35 20.54
CA ILE A 27 5.06 -6.39 21.71
C ILE A 27 5.42 -7.58 22.62
N GLU A 28 5.51 -8.79 22.07
CA GLU A 28 5.79 -10.02 22.83
C GLU A 28 7.16 -10.00 23.52
N ARG A 29 8.17 -9.40 22.87
CA ARG A 29 9.52 -9.28 23.40
C ARG A 29 9.71 -8.11 24.36
N GLY A 30 8.64 -7.38 24.67
CA GLY A 30 8.69 -6.23 25.59
C GLY A 30 9.56 -5.07 25.07
N LEU A 31 9.75 -4.96 23.75
CA LEU A 31 10.53 -3.86 23.16
C LEU A 31 9.75 -2.54 23.29
N PRO A 32 10.44 -1.42 23.48
CA PRO A 32 9.76 -0.13 23.60
C PRO A 32 9.06 0.25 22.28
N ILE A 33 7.87 0.81 22.40
CA ILE A 33 7.03 1.32 21.32
C ILE A 33 6.32 2.56 21.85
N ASP A 34 6.59 3.72 21.28
CA ASP A 34 5.99 4.99 21.68
C ASP A 34 4.93 5.47 20.68
N ALA A 35 5.06 5.09 19.40
CA ALA A 35 4.06 5.37 18.39
C ALA A 35 4.04 4.28 17.30
N VAL A 36 2.83 3.97 16.80
CA VAL A 36 2.65 3.10 15.63
C VAL A 36 1.98 3.92 14.52
N LEU A 37 2.71 4.11 13.42
CA LEU A 37 2.33 4.99 12.31
C LEU A 37 1.78 4.17 11.15
N THR A 38 0.56 4.45 10.71
CA THR A 38 -0.11 3.79 9.57
C THR A 38 -0.49 4.84 8.52
N ALA A 39 0.08 4.72 7.33
CA ALA A 39 -0.29 5.58 6.20
C ALA A 39 -1.46 4.94 5.44
N ASP A 40 -2.57 5.66 5.39
CA ASP A 40 -3.79 5.24 4.71
C ASP A 40 -3.92 5.94 3.35
N THR A 41 -3.98 5.16 2.29
CA THR A 41 -4.17 5.66 0.93
C THR A 41 -5.64 5.84 0.57
N GLY A 42 -6.56 5.24 1.32
CA GLY A 42 -7.97 5.09 0.97
C GLY A 42 -8.25 4.01 -0.09
N MET A 43 -7.20 3.28 -0.54
CA MET A 43 -7.29 2.31 -1.64
C MET A 43 -6.84 0.90 -1.24
N GLU A 44 -6.77 0.62 0.07
CA GLU A 44 -6.50 -0.73 0.57
C GLU A 44 -7.77 -1.59 0.49
N PHE A 45 -7.62 -2.91 0.50
CA PHE A 45 -8.77 -3.83 0.55
C PHE A 45 -9.56 -3.65 1.86
N PRO A 46 -10.90 -3.86 1.86
CA PRO A 46 -11.70 -3.82 3.10
C PRO A 46 -11.13 -4.69 4.22
N GLU A 47 -10.69 -5.90 3.90
CA GLU A 47 -10.08 -6.86 4.82
C GLU A 47 -8.79 -6.34 5.46
N MET A 48 -8.09 -5.43 4.78
CA MET A 48 -6.91 -4.77 5.33
C MET A 48 -7.29 -3.78 6.45
N TYR A 49 -8.39 -3.05 6.31
CA TYR A 49 -8.89 -2.16 7.36
C TYR A 49 -9.37 -2.96 8.57
N GLU A 50 -10.13 -4.04 8.37
CA GLU A 50 -10.56 -4.93 9.45
C GLU A 50 -9.37 -5.56 10.18
N HIS A 51 -8.33 -5.92 9.44
CA HIS A 51 -7.07 -6.40 10.00
C HIS A 51 -6.39 -5.32 10.86
N LEU A 52 -6.28 -4.08 10.38
CA LEU A 52 -5.68 -2.98 11.12
C LEU A 52 -6.48 -2.67 12.40
N ASP A 53 -7.80 -2.73 12.37
CA ASP A 53 -8.65 -2.61 13.56
C ASP A 53 -8.37 -3.72 14.58
N LYS A 54 -8.14 -4.96 14.10
CA LYS A 54 -7.75 -6.08 14.96
C LYS A 54 -6.38 -5.87 15.61
N VAL A 55 -5.41 -5.36 14.83
CA VAL A 55 -4.07 -5.02 15.33
C VAL A 55 -4.15 -3.90 16.35
N GLU A 56 -4.97 -2.86 16.12
CA GLU A 56 -5.16 -1.75 17.05
C GLU A 56 -5.73 -2.22 18.39
N ARG A 57 -6.71 -3.13 18.38
CA ARG A 57 -7.24 -3.72 19.64
C ARG A 57 -6.16 -4.43 20.43
N VAL A 58 -5.25 -5.16 19.79
CA VAL A 58 -4.10 -5.79 20.48
C VAL A 58 -3.13 -4.74 21.00
N LEU A 59 -2.79 -3.75 20.20
CA LEU A 59 -1.88 -2.68 20.58
C LEU A 59 -2.39 -1.89 21.79
N LEU A 60 -3.69 -1.57 21.79
CA LEU A 60 -4.35 -0.88 22.91
C LEU A 60 -4.31 -1.72 24.19
N ARG A 61 -4.65 -3.01 24.10
CA ARG A 61 -4.66 -3.93 25.25
C ARG A 61 -3.27 -4.12 25.84
N GLU A 62 -2.24 -4.32 25.00
CA GLU A 62 -0.90 -4.71 25.46
C GLU A 62 -0.01 -3.49 25.78
N ARG A 63 -0.29 -2.32 25.21
CA ARG A 63 0.58 -1.13 25.30
C ARG A 63 -0.15 0.16 25.66
N GLY A 64 -1.48 0.17 25.68
CA GLY A 64 -2.26 1.39 25.88
C GLY A 64 -2.14 2.40 24.73
N LEU A 65 -1.74 1.96 23.53
CA LEU A 65 -1.48 2.82 22.37
C LEU A 65 -2.54 2.62 21.29
N HIS A 66 -2.84 3.70 20.58
CA HIS A 66 -3.64 3.69 19.35
C HIS A 66 -2.74 3.79 18.11
N LEU A 67 -3.28 3.37 16.96
CA LEU A 67 -2.64 3.63 15.67
C LEU A 67 -2.69 5.13 15.36
N THR A 68 -1.56 5.68 14.94
CA THR A 68 -1.51 7.03 14.38
C THR A 68 -1.78 6.96 12.88
N TRP A 69 -3.01 7.22 12.48
CA TRP A 69 -3.43 7.25 11.09
C TRP A 69 -2.92 8.50 10.38
N LEU A 70 -2.17 8.31 9.32
CA LEU A 70 -1.62 9.37 8.47
C LEU A 70 -2.36 9.36 7.14
N ARG A 71 -3.20 10.35 6.90
CA ARG A 71 -4.04 10.49 5.72
C ARG A 71 -3.72 11.78 4.98
N HIS A 72 -3.72 11.72 3.65
CA HIS A 72 -3.73 12.93 2.84
C HIS A 72 -5.15 13.52 2.84
N GLU A 73 -5.28 14.82 3.15
CA GLU A 73 -6.59 15.47 3.33
C GLU A 73 -7.55 15.32 2.13
N LYS A 74 -7.01 15.25 0.91
CA LYS A 74 -7.78 15.14 -0.32
C LYS A 74 -7.90 13.71 -0.86
N GLY A 75 -7.10 12.76 -0.37
CA GLY A 75 -7.12 11.36 -0.77
C GLY A 75 -6.60 11.06 -2.20
N PHE A 76 -6.65 9.75 -2.55
CA PHE A 76 -6.07 9.22 -3.78
C PHE A 76 -6.74 9.78 -5.05
N GLU A 77 -8.06 9.72 -5.17
CA GLU A 77 -8.77 10.12 -6.38
C GLU A 77 -8.62 11.62 -6.66
N TRP A 78 -8.64 12.44 -5.62
CA TRP A 78 -8.39 13.86 -5.82
C TRP A 78 -6.98 14.12 -6.36
N LEU A 79 -5.98 13.43 -5.84
CA LEU A 79 -4.62 13.52 -6.35
C LEU A 79 -4.52 13.02 -7.80
N MET A 80 -5.22 11.93 -8.10
CA MET A 80 -5.24 11.34 -9.44
C MET A 80 -5.86 12.27 -10.48
N PHE A 81 -6.98 12.91 -10.15
CA PHE A 81 -7.80 13.63 -11.12
C PHE A 81 -7.75 15.16 -11.02
N ASN A 82 -7.48 15.72 -9.85
CA ASN A 82 -7.72 17.13 -9.60
C ASN A 82 -6.49 17.94 -9.12
N GLN A 83 -5.40 17.28 -8.70
CA GLN A 83 -4.24 17.98 -8.13
C GLN A 83 -3.62 18.97 -9.13
N PRO A 84 -3.60 20.29 -8.87
CA PRO A 84 -3.00 21.26 -9.78
C PRO A 84 -1.49 21.03 -9.99
N LYS A 85 -1.00 21.28 -11.20
CA LYS A 85 0.43 21.23 -11.54
C LYS A 85 1.03 22.62 -11.44
N GLN A 86 1.90 22.81 -10.46
CA GLN A 86 2.50 24.15 -10.18
C GLN A 86 3.79 24.38 -10.95
N LYS A 87 4.61 23.33 -11.16
CA LYS A 87 5.91 23.47 -11.82
C LYS A 87 5.75 23.76 -13.32
N GLU A 88 6.31 24.87 -13.77
CA GLU A 88 6.25 25.34 -15.16
C GLU A 88 6.69 24.25 -16.16
N LYS A 89 7.83 23.59 -15.92
CA LYS A 89 8.31 22.49 -16.75
C LYS A 89 7.29 21.35 -16.90
N THR A 90 6.53 21.05 -15.83
CA THR A 90 5.48 20.03 -15.88
C THR A 90 4.30 20.50 -16.71
N ARG A 91 3.90 21.75 -16.60
CA ARG A 91 2.81 22.34 -17.38
C ARG A 91 3.14 22.34 -18.86
N GLN A 92 4.32 22.83 -19.24
CA GLN A 92 4.79 22.82 -20.64
C GLN A 92 4.84 21.41 -21.25
N LEU A 93 5.22 20.38 -20.46
CA LEU A 93 5.19 19.00 -20.93
C LEU A 93 3.74 18.53 -21.16
N ARG A 94 2.83 18.88 -20.27
CA ARG A 94 1.41 18.55 -20.38
C ARG A 94 0.72 19.24 -21.54
N ASP A 95 1.03 20.49 -21.76
CA ASP A 95 0.54 21.26 -22.93
C ASP A 95 0.97 20.60 -24.25
N LYS A 96 2.22 20.10 -24.32
CA LYS A 96 2.71 19.32 -25.49
C LYS A 96 1.98 17.98 -25.66
N LEU A 97 1.51 17.36 -24.56
CA LEU A 97 0.75 16.12 -24.60
C LEU A 97 -0.75 16.35 -24.83
N GLY A 98 -1.22 17.60 -24.84
CA GLY A 98 -2.63 17.92 -24.96
C GLY A 98 -3.48 17.49 -23.75
N VAL A 99 -2.87 17.39 -22.56
CA VAL A 99 -3.56 16.97 -21.33
C VAL A 99 -3.67 18.11 -20.32
N PRO A 100 -4.71 18.14 -19.46
CA PRO A 100 -4.94 19.22 -18.53
C PRO A 100 -3.82 19.38 -17.50
N ASN A 101 -3.59 20.63 -17.05
CA ASN A 101 -2.57 20.98 -16.04
C ASN A 101 -3.01 20.65 -14.60
N TYR A 102 -3.80 19.60 -14.41
CA TYR A 102 -4.23 19.07 -13.12
C TYR A 102 -4.37 17.54 -13.19
N GLY A 103 -4.45 16.90 -12.02
CA GLY A 103 -4.45 15.45 -11.86
C GLY A 103 -3.08 14.82 -12.13
N ASN A 104 -2.80 13.68 -11.52
CA ASN A 104 -1.58 12.91 -11.77
C ASN A 104 -1.78 11.84 -12.86
N GLY A 105 -3.03 11.43 -13.12
CA GLY A 105 -3.33 10.24 -13.90
C GLY A 105 -2.92 8.96 -13.17
N TRP A 106 -2.88 7.84 -13.87
CA TRP A 106 -2.44 6.58 -13.30
C TRP A 106 -0.96 6.63 -12.87
N PRO A 107 -0.58 6.01 -11.72
CA PRO A 107 0.82 5.92 -11.32
C PRO A 107 1.58 4.99 -12.26
N GLY A 108 2.67 5.48 -12.83
CA GLY A 108 3.58 4.73 -13.72
C GLY A 108 4.85 4.26 -13.01
N ILE A 109 5.63 3.40 -13.69
CA ILE A 109 6.89 2.83 -13.16
C ILE A 109 7.85 3.94 -12.71
N ARG A 110 7.96 5.01 -13.50
CA ARG A 110 8.86 6.14 -13.22
C ARG A 110 8.28 7.17 -12.26
N VAL A 111 6.96 7.23 -12.09
CA VAL A 111 6.27 8.24 -11.30
C VAL A 111 5.24 7.57 -10.38
N ARG A 112 5.74 7.02 -9.27
CA ARG A 112 4.91 6.43 -8.21
C ARG A 112 4.43 7.52 -7.24
N TRP A 113 3.68 8.50 -7.75
CA TRP A 113 3.21 9.64 -6.95
C TRP A 113 2.38 9.20 -5.73
N CYS A 114 1.60 8.11 -5.84
CA CYS A 114 0.79 7.58 -4.75
C CYS A 114 1.68 7.12 -3.57
N THR A 115 2.77 6.39 -3.83
CA THR A 115 3.73 6.00 -2.78
C THR A 115 4.37 7.24 -2.15
N GLY A 116 4.80 8.21 -2.97
CA GLY A 116 5.42 9.44 -2.48
C GLY A 116 4.49 10.26 -1.60
N GLN A 117 3.32 10.64 -2.12
CA GLN A 117 2.42 11.61 -1.47
C GLN A 117 1.54 10.99 -0.38
N LEU A 118 1.09 9.74 -0.56
CA LEU A 118 0.13 9.09 0.35
C LEU A 118 0.79 8.19 1.41
N LYS A 119 2.06 7.82 1.25
CA LYS A 119 2.76 6.96 2.22
C LYS A 119 4.05 7.61 2.72
N THR A 120 5.08 7.68 1.87
CA THR A 120 6.43 8.07 2.30
C THR A 120 6.48 9.46 2.92
N HIS A 121 5.94 10.47 2.22
CA HIS A 121 5.98 11.85 2.70
C HIS A 121 5.23 12.05 4.04
N LEU A 122 4.09 11.38 4.21
CA LEU A 122 3.31 11.48 5.45
C LEU A 122 4.06 10.88 6.64
N ILE A 123 4.64 9.68 6.45
CA ILE A 123 5.44 9.01 7.47
C ILE A 123 6.69 9.83 7.81
N GLU A 124 7.44 10.27 6.79
CA GLU A 124 8.66 11.08 6.98
C GLU A 124 8.35 12.39 7.69
N LYS A 125 7.28 13.08 7.31
CA LYS A 125 6.82 14.31 7.97
C LYS A 125 6.57 14.06 9.47
N LYS A 126 5.83 12.99 9.81
CA LYS A 126 5.54 12.65 11.21
C LYS A 126 6.80 12.26 11.98
N VAL A 127 7.65 11.42 11.40
CA VAL A 127 8.93 11.02 12.02
C VAL A 127 9.86 12.22 12.22
N ASN A 128 9.92 13.15 11.27
CA ASN A 128 10.72 14.38 11.41
C ASN A 128 10.18 15.31 12.49
N GLN A 129 8.86 15.40 12.68
CA GLN A 129 8.28 16.12 13.82
C GLN A 129 8.73 15.48 15.15
N ILE A 130 8.67 14.17 15.27
CA ILE A 130 9.13 13.46 16.47
C ILE A 130 10.63 13.71 16.71
N LYS A 131 11.45 13.72 15.66
CA LYS A 131 12.90 13.97 15.76
C LYS A 131 13.27 15.40 16.18
N GLN A 132 12.37 16.35 16.08
CA GLN A 132 12.60 17.72 16.59
C GLN A 132 12.57 17.77 18.11
N GLU A 133 11.84 16.84 18.75
CA GLU A 133 11.62 16.84 20.20
C GLU A 133 12.37 15.69 20.88
N HIS A 134 12.70 14.61 20.16
CA HIS A 134 13.26 13.38 20.71
C HIS A 134 14.39 12.82 19.83
N HIS A 135 15.33 12.11 20.44
CA HIS A 135 16.15 11.13 19.71
C HIS A 135 15.22 9.99 19.29
N ALA A 136 14.95 9.80 17.99
CA ALA A 136 13.96 8.84 17.52
C ALA A 136 14.57 7.71 16.69
N LEU A 137 14.19 6.48 17.04
CA LEU A 137 14.44 5.26 16.27
C LEU A 137 13.18 4.90 15.47
N HIS A 138 13.37 4.63 14.16
CA HIS A 138 12.26 4.31 13.27
C HIS A 138 12.37 2.88 12.77
N TYR A 139 11.34 2.07 13.04
CA TYR A 139 11.27 0.64 12.76
C TYR A 139 10.41 0.35 11.54
N ILE A 140 10.94 -0.48 10.63
CA ILE A 140 10.27 -0.86 9.38
C ILE A 140 10.27 -2.39 9.24
N GLY A 141 9.12 -2.97 8.92
CA GLY A 141 8.94 -4.39 8.66
C GLY A 141 9.44 -4.76 7.26
N ILE A 142 10.75 -5.03 7.14
CA ILE A 142 11.37 -5.65 5.97
C ILE A 142 11.89 -7.01 6.39
N ALA A 143 11.48 -8.07 5.68
CA ALA A 143 11.89 -9.44 5.97
C ALA A 143 13.35 -9.71 5.62
N ALA A 144 13.93 -10.78 6.20
CA ALA A 144 15.35 -11.09 6.08
C ALA A 144 15.78 -11.43 4.64
N ASP A 145 14.87 -11.91 3.81
CA ASP A 145 15.06 -12.20 2.38
C ASP A 145 14.88 -10.98 1.46
N GLU A 146 14.49 -9.81 2.02
CA GLU A 146 14.40 -8.54 1.30
C GLU A 146 15.49 -7.51 1.71
N ARG A 147 16.65 -7.93 2.20
CA ARG A 147 17.73 -7.06 2.74
C ARG A 147 18.18 -5.96 1.78
N GLN A 148 18.08 -6.16 0.47
CA GLN A 148 18.44 -5.17 -0.56
C GLN A 148 17.60 -3.89 -0.48
N ARG A 149 16.49 -3.90 0.25
CA ARG A 149 15.60 -2.74 0.46
C ARG A 149 16.00 -1.85 1.65
N MET A 150 17.01 -2.27 2.43
CA MET A 150 17.47 -1.55 3.63
C MET A 150 17.93 -0.12 3.30
N LYS A 151 17.64 0.78 4.24
CA LYS A 151 18.16 2.14 4.34
C LYS A 151 18.76 2.32 5.73
N ASN A 152 19.05 3.54 6.14
CA ASN A 152 19.55 3.83 7.50
C ASN A 152 18.38 3.93 8.51
N LEU A 153 17.73 2.78 8.80
CA LEU A 153 16.59 2.64 9.72
C LEU A 153 16.73 1.34 10.53
N GLN A 154 15.77 1.03 11.40
CA GLN A 154 15.78 -0.20 12.21
C GLN A 154 14.95 -1.30 11.52
N TYR A 155 15.50 -2.50 11.41
CA TYR A 155 14.88 -3.63 10.71
C TYR A 155 14.84 -4.90 11.57
N PRO A 156 13.94 -4.98 12.57
CA PRO A 156 13.91 -6.09 13.52
C PRO A 156 13.81 -7.47 12.88
N LEU A 157 13.01 -7.64 11.82
CA LEU A 157 12.87 -8.94 11.16
C LEU A 157 14.18 -9.42 10.51
N ILE A 158 15.00 -8.49 10.00
CA ILE A 158 16.32 -8.82 9.45
C ILE A 158 17.26 -9.29 10.57
N ASP A 159 17.28 -8.57 11.70
CA ASP A 159 18.10 -8.92 12.84
C ASP A 159 17.69 -10.26 13.46
N TRP A 160 16.39 -10.54 13.46
CA TRP A 160 15.84 -11.82 13.92
C TRP A 160 15.88 -12.92 12.86
N LYS A 161 16.38 -12.64 11.65
CA LYS A 161 16.47 -13.57 10.52
C LYS A 161 15.12 -14.16 10.10
N ILE A 162 14.06 -13.38 10.18
CA ILE A 162 12.69 -13.79 9.84
C ILE A 162 12.42 -13.46 8.37
N THR A 163 12.11 -14.50 7.60
CA THR A 163 11.75 -14.40 6.17
C THR A 163 10.28 -14.00 5.99
N GLU A 164 9.89 -13.57 4.77
CA GLU A 164 8.51 -13.27 4.42
C GLU A 164 7.54 -14.41 4.74
N LYS A 165 7.93 -15.67 4.44
CA LYS A 165 7.14 -16.86 4.74
C LYS A 165 6.94 -17.04 6.24
N GLN A 166 8.00 -16.87 7.02
CA GLN A 166 7.93 -16.98 8.47
C GLN A 166 7.10 -15.83 9.08
N ALA A 167 7.22 -14.60 8.56
CA ALA A 167 6.41 -13.48 8.99
C ALA A 167 4.90 -13.75 8.81
N LEU A 168 4.50 -14.32 7.67
CA LEU A 168 3.11 -14.72 7.43
C LEU A 168 2.65 -15.80 8.41
N GLN A 169 3.46 -16.85 8.64
CA GLN A 169 3.13 -17.92 9.60
C GLN A 169 3.01 -17.38 11.02
N ILE A 170 3.92 -16.50 11.44
CA ILE A 170 3.86 -15.82 12.75
C ILE A 170 2.53 -15.09 12.95
N CYS A 171 2.02 -14.43 11.90
CA CYS A 171 0.72 -13.76 11.95
C CYS A 171 -0.43 -14.77 12.06
N TYR A 172 -0.42 -15.84 11.27
CA TYR A 172 -1.46 -16.89 11.31
C TYR A 172 -1.53 -17.59 12.68
N ASP A 173 -0.38 -17.93 13.26
CA ASP A 173 -0.30 -18.56 14.58
C ASP A 173 -0.91 -17.70 15.69
N ARG A 174 -1.00 -16.36 15.46
CA ARG A 174 -1.61 -15.37 16.37
C ARG A 174 -3.02 -14.97 15.97
N GLY A 175 -3.60 -15.68 15.00
CA GLY A 175 -4.96 -15.47 14.52
C GLY A 175 -5.13 -14.26 13.61
N PHE A 176 -4.06 -13.75 12.98
CA PHE A 176 -4.13 -12.67 11.98
C PHE A 176 -4.06 -13.27 10.59
N ASP A 177 -5.19 -13.38 9.90
CA ASP A 177 -5.32 -14.02 8.60
C ASP A 177 -5.85 -13.12 7.48
N TRP A 178 -6.10 -11.83 7.79
CA TRP A 178 -6.67 -10.84 6.85
C TRP A 178 -7.96 -11.33 6.17
N ASN A 179 -8.79 -12.08 6.90
CA ASN A 179 -10.02 -12.71 6.37
C ASN A 179 -9.78 -13.51 5.08
N GLY A 180 -8.61 -14.16 4.98
CA GLY A 180 -8.24 -14.99 3.85
C GLY A 180 -7.59 -14.25 2.68
N LEU A 181 -7.36 -12.94 2.75
CA LEU A 181 -6.80 -12.15 1.65
C LEU A 181 -5.46 -12.71 1.12
N TYR A 182 -4.56 -13.18 2.02
CA TYR A 182 -3.29 -13.82 1.61
C TYR A 182 -3.46 -15.25 1.03
N LYS A 183 -4.66 -15.82 1.04
CA LYS A 183 -4.97 -17.06 0.28
C LYS A 183 -5.30 -16.73 -1.18
N LEU A 184 -5.80 -15.52 -1.43
CA LEU A 184 -6.17 -15.04 -2.77
C LEU A 184 -5.00 -14.32 -3.45
N TYR A 185 -4.20 -13.57 -2.69
CA TYR A 185 -3.15 -12.71 -3.22
C TYR A 185 -1.81 -13.05 -2.58
N HIS A 186 -0.80 -13.31 -3.39
CA HIS A 186 0.56 -13.51 -2.90
C HIS A 186 1.08 -12.27 -2.14
N ARG A 187 0.66 -11.07 -2.55
CA ARG A 187 1.03 -9.80 -1.95
C ARG A 187 -0.18 -8.87 -1.92
N CYS A 188 -0.58 -8.45 -0.73
CA CYS A 188 -1.64 -7.46 -0.56
C CYS A 188 -1.05 -6.07 -0.79
N SER A 189 -1.48 -5.42 -1.86
CA SER A 189 -1.23 -4.00 -2.21
C SER A 189 -2.57 -3.29 -2.33
N CYS A 190 -2.57 -1.98 -2.64
CA CYS A 190 -3.81 -1.28 -2.99
C CYS A 190 -4.54 -2.05 -4.10
N TRP A 191 -5.86 -2.22 -3.97
CA TRP A 191 -6.66 -2.98 -4.94
C TRP A 191 -6.60 -2.38 -6.36
N CYS A 192 -6.42 -1.07 -6.50
CA CYS A 192 -6.31 -0.36 -7.78
C CYS A 192 -4.86 -0.20 -8.30
N CYS A 193 -3.90 -1.00 -7.81
CA CYS A 193 -2.50 -0.82 -8.19
C CYS A 193 -2.21 -1.32 -9.62
N PRO A 194 -1.72 -0.48 -10.55
CA PRO A 194 -1.37 -0.91 -11.91
C PRO A 194 -0.24 -1.95 -11.96
N PHE A 195 0.52 -2.10 -10.87
CA PHE A 195 1.65 -3.05 -10.78
C PHE A 195 1.26 -4.43 -10.25
N GLN A 196 -0.02 -4.70 -10.08
CA GLN A 196 -0.50 -6.04 -9.75
C GLN A 196 -0.27 -7.00 -10.93
N SER A 197 -0.08 -8.29 -10.65
CA SER A 197 -0.05 -9.31 -11.69
C SER A 197 -1.41 -9.45 -12.39
N ILE A 198 -1.44 -9.99 -13.60
CA ILE A 198 -2.69 -10.29 -14.30
C ILE A 198 -3.57 -11.24 -13.49
N GLU A 199 -2.98 -12.24 -12.84
CA GLU A 199 -3.70 -13.16 -11.96
C GLU A 199 -4.34 -12.45 -10.75
N ASN A 200 -3.64 -11.50 -10.14
CA ASN A 200 -4.23 -10.70 -9.06
C ASN A 200 -5.40 -9.83 -9.57
N LEU A 201 -5.34 -9.30 -10.79
CA LEU A 201 -6.43 -8.53 -11.38
C LEU A 201 -7.63 -9.41 -11.72
N LYS A 202 -7.42 -10.65 -12.20
CA LYS A 202 -8.50 -11.64 -12.35
C LYS A 202 -9.13 -12.01 -11.01
N THR A 203 -8.29 -12.18 -9.99
CA THR A 203 -8.73 -12.45 -8.62
C THR A 203 -9.56 -11.29 -8.07
N LEU A 204 -9.13 -10.05 -8.29
CA LEU A 204 -9.89 -8.84 -7.93
C LEU A 204 -11.28 -8.85 -8.58
N ARG A 205 -11.33 -9.06 -9.90
CA ARG A 205 -12.59 -9.12 -10.65
C ARG A 205 -13.55 -10.18 -10.11
N ARG A 206 -13.03 -11.35 -9.76
CA ARG A 206 -13.82 -12.52 -9.30
C ARG A 206 -14.28 -12.39 -7.85
N HIS A 207 -13.41 -11.94 -6.96
CA HIS A 207 -13.66 -11.96 -5.52
C HIS A 207 -14.07 -10.62 -4.94
N HIS A 208 -13.81 -9.51 -5.65
CA HIS A 208 -14.15 -8.15 -5.24
C HIS A 208 -14.78 -7.38 -6.41
N PRO A 209 -15.95 -7.83 -6.91
CA PRO A 209 -16.58 -7.27 -8.11
C PRO A 209 -16.89 -5.76 -7.96
N ASP A 210 -17.24 -5.29 -6.78
CA ASP A 210 -17.51 -3.87 -6.54
C ASP A 210 -16.23 -3.02 -6.70
N LEU A 211 -15.09 -3.51 -6.21
CA LEU A 211 -13.80 -2.84 -6.41
C LEU A 211 -13.36 -2.89 -7.87
N TRP A 212 -13.66 -3.98 -8.59
CA TRP A 212 -13.42 -4.07 -10.02
C TRP A 212 -14.25 -3.07 -10.82
N GLN A 213 -15.53 -2.91 -10.50
CA GLN A 213 -16.38 -1.90 -11.12
C GLN A 213 -15.88 -0.48 -10.83
N HIS A 214 -15.45 -0.22 -9.61
CA HIS A 214 -14.83 1.07 -9.28
C HIS A 214 -13.55 1.30 -10.09
N LEU A 215 -12.72 0.27 -10.28
CA LEU A 215 -11.52 0.35 -11.10
C LEU A 215 -11.83 0.68 -12.56
N LEU A 216 -12.87 0.06 -13.15
CA LEU A 216 -13.37 0.37 -14.48
C LEU A 216 -13.79 1.84 -14.61
N GLN A 217 -14.57 2.35 -13.66
CA GLN A 217 -15.01 3.75 -13.63
C GLN A 217 -13.83 4.74 -13.52
N MET A 218 -12.83 4.41 -12.69
CA MET A 218 -11.62 5.23 -12.56
C MET A 218 -10.82 5.26 -13.86
N ASP A 219 -10.72 4.12 -14.55
CA ASP A 219 -9.97 4.02 -15.81
C ASP A 219 -10.68 4.75 -16.94
N GLU A 220 -12.00 4.61 -17.07
CA GLU A 220 -12.83 5.36 -18.02
C GLU A 220 -12.65 6.88 -17.82
N ARG A 221 -12.73 7.34 -16.57
CA ARG A 221 -12.50 8.75 -16.23
C ARG A 221 -11.07 9.20 -16.58
N ALA A 222 -10.06 8.36 -16.33
CA ALA A 222 -8.68 8.68 -16.66
C ALA A 222 -8.48 8.81 -18.17
N LEU A 223 -9.05 7.90 -18.96
CA LEU A 223 -9.02 7.98 -20.43
C LEU A 223 -9.75 9.22 -20.96
N ALA A 224 -10.93 9.53 -20.42
CA ALA A 224 -11.67 10.72 -20.81
C ALA A 224 -10.90 12.02 -20.49
N GLN A 225 -10.18 12.07 -19.38
CA GLN A 225 -9.46 13.27 -18.93
C GLN A 225 -8.08 13.42 -19.56
N PHE A 226 -7.33 12.34 -19.72
CA PHE A 226 -5.91 12.37 -20.15
C PHE A 226 -5.69 11.75 -21.54
N GLY A 227 -6.75 11.22 -22.16
CA GLY A 227 -6.67 10.62 -23.49
C GLY A 227 -5.76 9.40 -23.57
N ASN A 228 -5.35 9.06 -24.78
CA ASN A 228 -4.43 7.96 -25.07
C ASN A 228 -2.97 8.34 -24.71
N THR A 229 -2.72 8.61 -23.45
CA THR A 229 -1.40 8.97 -22.89
C THR A 229 -1.04 8.05 -21.72
N PRO A 230 0.23 8.02 -21.29
CA PRO A 230 0.61 7.25 -20.10
C PRO A 230 -0.10 7.67 -18.81
N LEU A 231 -0.77 8.83 -18.78
CA LEU A 231 -1.55 9.31 -17.63
C LEU A 231 -2.98 8.75 -17.64
N GLY A 232 -3.51 8.50 -18.83
CA GLY A 232 -4.87 7.96 -19.03
C GLY A 232 -4.94 6.43 -18.95
N HIS A 233 -3.85 5.73 -19.19
CA HIS A 233 -3.84 4.27 -19.21
C HIS A 233 -3.54 3.67 -17.84
N PHE A 234 -4.34 2.70 -17.43
CA PHE A 234 -4.09 1.92 -16.21
C PHE A 234 -2.73 1.20 -16.26
N ARG A 235 -2.41 0.62 -17.41
CA ARG A 235 -1.11 0.00 -17.69
C ARG A 235 -0.63 0.48 -19.07
N GLU A 236 0.68 0.35 -19.31
CA GLU A 236 1.31 0.81 -20.55
C GLU A 236 0.59 0.26 -21.80
N ASP A 237 0.22 -1.02 -21.77
CA ASP A 237 -0.36 -1.75 -22.92
C ASP A 237 -1.86 -2.00 -22.81
N TRP A 238 -2.50 -1.70 -21.66
CA TRP A 238 -3.87 -2.12 -21.39
C TRP A 238 -4.68 -1.10 -20.59
N THR A 239 -5.91 -0.86 -21.05
CA THR A 239 -6.96 -0.27 -20.22
C THR A 239 -7.62 -1.36 -19.39
N VAL A 240 -8.32 -0.97 -18.30
CA VAL A 240 -9.09 -1.93 -17.49
C VAL A 240 -10.23 -2.56 -18.30
N ALA A 241 -10.89 -1.81 -19.18
CA ALA A 241 -11.92 -2.33 -20.09
C ALA A 241 -11.39 -3.41 -21.04
N GLN A 242 -10.17 -3.24 -21.57
CA GLN A 242 -9.54 -4.27 -22.42
C GLN A 242 -9.19 -5.53 -21.60
N LEU A 243 -8.74 -5.36 -20.35
CA LEU A 243 -8.49 -6.49 -19.46
C LEU A 243 -9.80 -7.22 -19.10
N ASP A 244 -10.88 -6.49 -18.88
CA ASP A 244 -12.20 -7.06 -18.59
C ASP A 244 -12.70 -7.92 -19.74
N GLN A 245 -12.65 -7.40 -20.98
CA GLN A 245 -13.00 -8.15 -22.20
C GLN A 245 -12.14 -9.41 -22.39
N ARG A 246 -10.85 -9.30 -22.12
CA ARG A 246 -9.94 -10.45 -22.16
C ARG A 246 -10.31 -11.51 -21.13
N PHE A 247 -10.61 -11.13 -19.90
CA PHE A 247 -11.01 -12.06 -18.84
C PHE A 247 -12.33 -12.73 -19.16
N ASP A 248 -13.30 -12.01 -19.74
CA ASP A 248 -14.55 -12.60 -20.23
C ASP A 248 -14.32 -13.66 -21.33
N ALA A 249 -13.39 -13.39 -22.24
CA ALA A 249 -13.06 -14.36 -23.29
C ALA A 249 -12.40 -15.61 -22.73
N GLU A 250 -11.49 -15.45 -21.79
CA GLU A 250 -10.80 -16.56 -21.12
C GLU A 250 -11.78 -17.40 -20.27
N ASP A 251 -12.70 -16.77 -19.52
CA ASP A 251 -13.70 -17.45 -18.70
C ASP A 251 -14.69 -18.27 -19.60
N ARG A 252 -15.11 -17.73 -20.75
CA ARG A 252 -15.93 -18.45 -21.74
C ARG A 252 -15.21 -19.65 -22.34
N GLN A 253 -13.92 -19.50 -22.63
CA GLN A 253 -13.13 -20.60 -23.18
C GLN A 253 -12.97 -21.73 -22.17
N MET A 254 -12.74 -21.45 -20.89
CA MET A 254 -12.63 -22.48 -19.84
C MET A 254 -13.94 -23.26 -19.67
N SER A 255 -15.10 -22.57 -19.68
CA SER A 255 -16.41 -23.22 -19.55
C SER A 255 -16.74 -24.19 -20.70
N LEU A 256 -16.16 -23.98 -21.89
CA LEU A 256 -16.33 -24.91 -23.02
C LEU A 256 -15.49 -26.20 -22.90
N PHE A 257 -14.43 -26.19 -22.08
CA PHE A 257 -13.61 -27.38 -21.85
C PHE A 257 -14.05 -28.21 -20.63
N GLU A 258 -14.94 -27.67 -19.79
CA GLU A 258 -15.50 -28.36 -18.62
C GLU A 258 -16.82 -29.07 -18.93
N MET A 259 -17.36 -28.95 -20.15
CA MET A 259 -18.54 -29.65 -20.67
C MET A 259 -18.15 -30.95 -21.43
#